data_0cc53979c0b543456c299f2eae829d89
#
_entry.id   0cc53979c0b543456c299f2eae829d89
#
_cell.length_a   1.000
_cell.length_b   1.000
_cell.length_c   1.000
_cell.angle_alpha   90.00
_cell.angle_beta   90.00
_cell.angle_gamma   90.00
#
_symmetry.space_group_name_H-M   'P 1'
#
loop_
_entity.id
_entity.type
_entity.pdbx_description
1 polymer ?
#
loop_
_entity_poly.entity_id
_entity_poly.type
_entity_poly.pdbx_seq_one_letter_code
_entity_poly.pdbx_strand_id
1 'polypeptide(L)'
;MLCIDSDIGWNAQDVLDMLSYDLEFVGGIYPSRQSNIFIFRPYLKEDGSLIVNDKGLFSMEYVPAGFMMLKREAIEKMIAKFPESRFEPKDKELKNVSGWALFNTEIYDGEFWGEDYVFCRKAREAGLEIWVNPLFEFTHGKFKGKLLDALSSRP
;
A
#
# COMPACT_ATOMS: atom_id res chain seq x y z
N MET A 1 3.08 9.96 -6.63
CA MET A 1 2.58 8.82 -7.46
C MET A 1 1.26 8.36 -6.87
N LEU A 2 0.24 8.15 -7.69
CA LEU A 2 -1.03 7.51 -7.29
C LEU A 2 -1.24 6.29 -8.17
N CYS A 3 -1.42 5.12 -7.54
CA CYS A 3 -1.75 3.86 -8.18
C CYS A 3 -3.20 3.52 -7.87
N ILE A 4 -3.98 3.18 -8.89
CA ILE A 4 -5.37 2.75 -8.76
C ILE A 4 -5.60 1.62 -9.76
N ASP A 5 -6.06 0.47 -9.27
CA ASP A 5 -6.45 -0.63 -10.15
C ASP A 5 -7.78 -0.32 -10.85
N SER A 6 -7.90 -0.77 -12.08
CA SER A 6 -9.04 -0.45 -12.95
C SER A 6 -10.40 -1.00 -12.46
N ASP A 7 -10.39 -1.94 -11.51
CA ASP A 7 -11.58 -2.57 -10.93
C ASP A 7 -11.85 -2.15 -9.47
N ILE A 8 -11.11 -1.15 -8.97
CA ILE A 8 -11.37 -0.50 -7.67
C ILE A 8 -12.23 0.74 -7.89
N GLY A 9 -13.43 0.75 -7.31
CA GLY A 9 -14.26 1.95 -7.22
C GLY A 9 -13.91 2.74 -5.96
N TRP A 10 -13.77 4.05 -6.11
CA TRP A 10 -13.30 4.98 -5.07
C TRP A 10 -13.99 6.33 -5.20
N ASN A 11 -13.86 7.19 -4.18
CA ASN A 11 -14.40 8.53 -4.19
C ASN A 11 -13.28 9.54 -4.48
N ALA A 12 -13.53 10.52 -5.34
CA ALA A 12 -12.56 11.57 -5.65
C ALA A 12 -12.13 12.36 -4.40
N GLN A 13 -13.02 12.53 -3.41
CA GLN A 13 -12.69 13.17 -2.14
C GLN A 13 -11.61 12.40 -1.38
N ASP A 14 -11.59 11.06 -1.44
CA ASP A 14 -10.57 10.25 -0.77
C ASP A 14 -9.16 10.59 -1.25
N VAL A 15 -8.99 10.86 -2.56
CA VAL A 15 -7.71 11.29 -3.14
C VAL A 15 -7.31 12.68 -2.64
N LEU A 16 -8.26 13.61 -2.55
CA LEU A 16 -8.00 14.95 -2.02
C LEU A 16 -7.62 14.89 -0.53
N ASP A 17 -8.29 14.04 0.24
CA ASP A 17 -7.96 13.80 1.63
C ASP A 17 -6.55 13.22 1.78
N MET A 18 -6.19 12.19 0.98
CA MET A 18 -4.82 11.64 0.98
C MET A 18 -3.76 12.70 0.70
N LEU A 19 -4.01 13.61 -0.24
CA LEU A 19 -3.10 14.73 -0.53
C LEU A 19 -2.98 15.68 0.66
N SER A 20 -4.09 15.94 1.37
CA SER A 20 -4.12 16.85 2.52
C SER A 20 -3.37 16.33 3.75
N TYR A 21 -3.19 15.02 3.86
CA TYR A 21 -2.44 14.41 4.98
C TYR A 21 -0.96 14.73 4.96
N ASP A 22 -0.42 15.06 3.80
CA ASP A 22 1.00 15.40 3.59
C ASP A 22 1.97 14.28 4.05
N LEU A 23 1.53 13.01 3.99
CA LEU A 23 2.30 11.83 4.37
C LEU A 23 3.04 11.23 3.18
N GLU A 24 4.12 10.50 3.44
CA GLU A 24 4.96 9.93 2.39
C GLU A 24 4.30 8.72 1.70
N PHE A 25 3.52 7.92 2.48
CA PHE A 25 2.81 6.76 1.95
C PHE A 25 1.44 6.61 2.61
N VAL A 26 0.39 6.71 1.82
CA VAL A 26 -1.00 6.47 2.23
C VAL A 26 -1.62 5.46 1.29
N GLY A 27 -2.25 4.41 1.83
CA GLY A 27 -2.94 3.39 1.07
C GLY A 27 -4.43 3.32 1.38
N GLY A 28 -5.16 2.55 0.59
CA GLY A 28 -6.55 2.16 0.84
C GLY A 28 -6.66 0.66 1.07
N ILE A 29 -7.55 0.26 1.95
CA ILE A 29 -7.90 -1.14 2.17
C ILE A 29 -9.31 -1.36 1.66
N TYR A 30 -9.46 -2.29 0.75
CA TYR A 30 -10.71 -2.61 0.07
C TYR A 30 -11.07 -4.09 0.23
N PRO A 31 -12.37 -4.48 0.07
CA PRO A 31 -12.78 -5.86 0.19
C PRO A 31 -12.15 -6.74 -0.89
N SER A 32 -11.99 -8.02 -0.59
CA SER A 32 -11.54 -9.01 -1.58
C SER A 32 -12.53 -9.08 -2.76
N ARG A 33 -12.02 -9.30 -3.98
CA ARG A 33 -12.82 -9.45 -5.19
C ARG A 33 -13.82 -10.64 -5.12
N GLN A 34 -13.51 -11.64 -4.31
CA GLN A 34 -14.28 -12.88 -4.21
C GLN A 34 -15.23 -12.90 -3.00
N SER A 35 -15.03 -12.01 -2.04
CA SER A 35 -15.77 -12.00 -0.79
C SER A 35 -15.78 -10.60 -0.16
N ASN A 36 -16.67 -10.37 0.82
CA ASN A 36 -16.65 -9.12 1.60
C ASN A 36 -15.62 -9.15 2.74
N ILE A 37 -14.49 -9.88 2.54
CA ILE A 37 -13.43 -9.98 3.53
C ILE A 37 -12.35 -8.96 3.17
N PHE A 38 -11.92 -8.19 4.17
CA PHE A 38 -10.79 -7.27 4.07
C PHE A 38 -9.51 -8.00 4.47
N ILE A 39 -8.52 -7.99 3.58
CA ILE A 39 -7.19 -8.53 3.84
C ILE A 39 -6.28 -7.36 4.18
N PHE A 40 -5.82 -7.30 5.42
CA PHE A 40 -4.96 -6.24 5.92
C PHE A 40 -4.14 -6.73 7.10
N ARG A 41 -3.00 -6.09 7.34
CA ARG A 41 -2.15 -6.34 8.51
C ARG A 41 -1.75 -5.00 9.13
N PRO A 42 -2.33 -4.67 10.29
CA PRO A 42 -1.97 -3.45 11.00
C PRO A 42 -0.60 -3.59 11.66
N TYR A 43 0.11 -2.48 11.78
CA TYR A 43 1.25 -2.40 12.67
C TYR A 43 0.74 -2.11 14.08
N LEU A 44 1.08 -2.99 15.02
CA LEU A 44 0.56 -2.91 16.38
C LEU A 44 1.62 -2.40 17.36
N LYS A 45 1.16 -1.79 18.45
CA LYS A 45 1.99 -1.52 19.62
C LYS A 45 2.33 -2.82 20.35
N GLU A 46 3.25 -2.72 21.33
CA GLU A 46 3.65 -3.85 22.17
C GLU A 46 2.49 -4.47 22.95
N ASP A 47 1.48 -3.67 23.31
CA ASP A 47 0.27 -4.10 24.00
C ASP A 47 -0.80 -4.69 23.06
N GLY A 48 -0.50 -4.81 21.75
CA GLY A 48 -1.41 -5.30 20.73
C GLY A 48 -2.44 -4.28 20.23
N SER A 49 -2.41 -3.04 20.71
CA SER A 49 -3.30 -1.99 20.23
C SER A 49 -2.87 -1.40 18.90
N LEU A 50 -3.83 -0.85 18.12
CA LEU A 50 -3.56 -0.17 16.86
C LEU A 50 -2.74 1.10 17.09
N ILE A 51 -1.80 1.37 16.18
CA ILE A 51 -1.13 2.66 16.12
C ILE A 51 -1.99 3.59 15.27
N VAL A 52 -2.44 4.68 15.89
CA VAL A 52 -3.27 5.71 15.27
C VAL A 52 -2.54 7.04 15.39
N ASN A 53 -2.45 7.80 14.29
CA ASN A 53 -1.86 9.13 14.32
C ASN A 53 -2.89 10.22 14.68
N ASP A 54 -2.44 11.47 14.78
CA ASP A 54 -3.25 12.65 15.11
C ASP A 54 -4.36 12.96 14.09
N LYS A 55 -4.27 12.38 12.88
CA LYS A 55 -5.29 12.49 11.81
C LYS A 55 -6.29 11.34 11.82
N GLY A 56 -6.20 10.41 12.79
CA GLY A 56 -7.06 9.22 12.87
C GLY A 56 -6.72 8.12 11.87
N LEU A 57 -5.53 8.17 11.27
CA LEU A 57 -5.07 7.16 10.32
C LEU A 57 -4.42 5.99 11.07
N PHE A 58 -4.57 4.79 10.54
CA PHE A 58 -4.03 3.56 11.11
C PHE A 58 -2.72 3.19 10.43
N SER A 59 -1.71 2.85 11.23
CA SER A 59 -0.45 2.32 10.73
C SER A 59 -0.60 0.88 10.27
N MET A 60 -0.06 0.56 9.08
CA MET A 60 -0.14 -0.75 8.46
C MET A 60 1.24 -1.34 8.20
N GLU A 61 1.35 -2.67 8.31
CA GLU A 61 2.50 -3.39 7.77
C GLU A 61 2.39 -3.50 6.25
N TYR A 62 1.18 -3.78 5.76
CA TYR A 62 0.88 -3.96 4.34
C TYR A 62 -0.42 -3.28 3.94
N VAL A 63 -0.43 -2.79 2.70
CA VAL A 63 -1.61 -2.33 1.98
C VAL A 63 -1.59 -2.95 0.58
N PRO A 64 -2.75 -3.27 0.00
CA PRO A 64 -2.80 -3.75 -1.37
C PRO A 64 -2.48 -2.62 -2.35
N ALA A 65 -1.86 -2.96 -3.49
CA ALA A 65 -1.37 -2.00 -4.47
C ALA A 65 -2.46 -1.26 -5.26
N GLY A 66 -3.68 -1.78 -5.25
CA GLY A 66 -4.78 -1.25 -6.06
C GLY A 66 -5.33 0.12 -5.64
N PHE A 67 -4.90 0.68 -4.52
CA PHE A 67 -5.16 2.08 -4.16
C PHE A 67 -4.09 2.59 -3.20
N MET A 68 -3.06 3.25 -3.74
CA MET A 68 -1.98 3.80 -2.91
C MET A 68 -1.43 5.11 -3.49
N MET A 69 -1.06 6.01 -2.60
CA MET A 69 -0.41 7.26 -2.92
C MET A 69 0.94 7.35 -2.21
N LEU A 70 1.99 7.68 -2.99
CA LEU A 70 3.33 7.90 -2.47
C LEU A 70 3.87 9.26 -2.95
N LYS A 71 4.57 9.95 -2.07
CA LYS A 71 5.39 11.09 -2.45
C LYS A 71 6.60 10.63 -3.27
N ARG A 72 7.18 11.54 -4.04
CA ARG A 72 8.42 11.27 -4.81
C ARG A 72 9.56 10.87 -3.88
N GLU A 73 9.70 11.58 -2.78
CA GLU A 73 10.74 11.36 -1.76
C GLU A 73 10.69 9.94 -1.18
N ALA A 74 9.48 9.37 -1.04
CA ALA A 74 9.31 7.99 -0.59
C ALA A 74 9.94 7.00 -1.58
N ILE A 75 9.67 7.18 -2.87
CA ILE A 75 10.26 6.34 -3.93
C ILE A 75 11.77 6.52 -3.98
N GLU A 76 12.27 7.75 -3.84
CA GLU A 76 13.71 8.04 -3.83
C GLU A 76 14.42 7.38 -2.64
N LYS A 77 13.80 7.37 -1.45
CA LYS A 77 14.30 6.62 -0.28
C LYS A 77 14.40 5.12 -0.57
N MET A 78 13.36 4.54 -1.17
CA MET A 78 13.36 3.12 -1.54
C MET A 78 14.44 2.80 -2.57
N ILE A 79 14.60 3.61 -3.60
CA ILE A 79 15.64 3.47 -4.62
C ILE A 79 17.04 3.53 -3.98
N ALA A 80 17.26 4.47 -3.08
CA ALA A 80 18.52 4.61 -2.37
C ALA A 80 18.83 3.42 -1.45
N LYS A 81 17.79 2.85 -0.83
CA LYS A 81 17.92 1.69 0.05
C LYS A 81 18.18 0.38 -0.70
N PHE A 82 17.62 0.23 -1.92
CA PHE A 82 17.68 -0.98 -2.74
C PHE A 82 18.30 -0.71 -4.12
N PRO A 83 19.57 -0.27 -4.21
CA PRO A 83 20.22 0.04 -5.48
C PRO A 83 20.33 -1.19 -6.39
N GLU A 84 20.38 -2.41 -5.84
CA GLU A 84 20.40 -3.68 -6.56
C GLU A 84 19.10 -3.95 -7.34
N SER A 85 18.00 -3.28 -6.99
CA SER A 85 16.73 -3.42 -7.71
C SER A 85 16.73 -2.72 -9.07
N ARG A 86 17.79 -1.96 -9.39
CA ARG A 86 17.92 -1.28 -10.69
C ARG A 86 18.04 -2.30 -11.81
N PHE A 87 17.33 -2.06 -12.90
CA PHE A 87 17.43 -2.86 -14.11
C PHE A 87 17.45 -1.99 -15.36
N GLU A 88 17.97 -2.56 -16.44
CA GLU A 88 17.90 -2.02 -17.79
C GLU A 88 17.12 -3.00 -18.67
N PRO A 89 16.10 -2.52 -19.41
CA PRO A 89 15.36 -3.38 -20.32
C PRO A 89 16.26 -3.99 -21.37
N LYS A 90 16.02 -5.26 -21.72
CA LYS A 90 16.73 -5.94 -22.81
C LYS A 90 16.32 -5.43 -24.20
N ASP A 91 15.16 -4.78 -24.29
CA ASP A 91 14.65 -4.24 -25.54
C ASP A 91 15.54 -3.08 -26.01
N LYS A 92 15.99 -3.20 -27.28
CA LYS A 92 16.89 -2.20 -27.90
C LYS A 92 16.21 -0.85 -28.12
N GLU A 93 14.88 -0.81 -28.23
CA GLU A 93 14.11 0.43 -28.35
C GLU A 93 14.06 1.22 -27.04
N LEU A 94 14.26 0.52 -25.90
CA LEU A 94 14.24 1.09 -24.54
C LEU A 94 15.64 1.32 -23.95
N LYS A 95 16.68 1.39 -24.76
CA LYS A 95 18.09 1.47 -24.32
C LYS A 95 18.41 2.61 -23.35
N ASN A 96 17.59 3.66 -23.31
CA ASN A 96 17.80 4.81 -22.43
C ASN A 96 16.81 4.82 -21.24
N VAL A 97 16.05 3.75 -21.07
CA VAL A 97 15.11 3.58 -19.95
C VAL A 97 15.75 2.68 -18.92
N SER A 98 15.90 3.15 -17.72
CA SER A 98 16.22 2.31 -16.57
C SER A 98 15.06 2.35 -15.58
N GLY A 99 14.89 1.29 -14.83
CA GLY A 99 13.84 1.18 -13.80
C GLY A 99 14.36 0.54 -12.53
N TRP A 100 13.49 0.47 -11.54
CA TRP A 100 13.73 -0.22 -10.27
C TRP A 100 12.61 -1.22 -10.03
N ALA A 101 12.97 -2.48 -9.84
CA ALA A 101 12.05 -3.58 -9.54
C ALA A 101 11.65 -3.53 -8.06
N LEU A 102 10.90 -2.49 -7.68
CA LEU A 102 10.38 -2.34 -6.32
C LEU A 102 9.15 -3.23 -6.08
N PHE A 103 8.34 -3.45 -7.12
CA PHE A 103 7.21 -4.39 -7.15
C PHE A 103 7.68 -5.71 -7.76
N ASN A 104 8.14 -6.63 -6.94
CA ASN A 104 8.51 -7.99 -7.34
C ASN A 104 7.98 -9.00 -6.32
N THR A 105 7.84 -10.25 -6.71
CA THR A 105 7.52 -11.35 -5.80
C THR A 105 8.81 -11.94 -5.22
N GLU A 106 8.75 -12.45 -4.00
CA GLU A 106 9.89 -13.06 -3.32
C GLU A 106 9.47 -14.32 -2.54
N ILE A 107 10.45 -15.18 -2.25
CA ILE A 107 10.34 -16.14 -1.14
C ILE A 107 11.03 -15.50 0.06
N TYR A 108 10.27 -15.23 1.10
CA TYR A 108 10.75 -14.63 2.34
C TYR A 108 10.35 -15.51 3.52
N ASP A 109 11.33 -15.92 4.31
CA ASP A 109 11.16 -16.85 5.45
C ASP A 109 10.39 -18.14 5.08
N GLY A 110 10.66 -18.67 3.87
CA GLY A 110 10.03 -19.89 3.36
C GLY A 110 8.62 -19.71 2.81
N GLU A 111 8.07 -18.50 2.83
CA GLU A 111 6.74 -18.17 2.31
C GLU A 111 6.82 -17.38 1.00
N PHE A 112 5.83 -17.59 0.11
CA PHE A 112 5.69 -16.80 -1.10
C PHE A 112 5.01 -15.46 -0.77
N TRP A 113 5.69 -14.37 -1.10
CA TRP A 113 5.20 -13.01 -0.91
C TRP A 113 4.87 -12.37 -2.26
N GLY A 114 3.63 -11.90 -2.39
CA GLY A 114 3.17 -11.13 -3.55
C GLY A 114 3.83 -9.76 -3.63
N GLU A 115 3.68 -9.11 -4.79
CA GLU A 115 4.37 -7.87 -5.13
C GLU A 115 4.02 -6.69 -4.22
N ASP A 116 2.78 -6.58 -3.77
CA ASP A 116 2.31 -5.55 -2.85
C ASP A 116 2.90 -5.72 -1.44
N TYR A 117 2.97 -6.95 -0.95
CA TYR A 117 3.62 -7.26 0.34
C TYR A 117 5.12 -6.94 0.30
N VAL A 118 5.81 -7.35 -0.77
CA VAL A 118 7.24 -7.07 -0.95
C VAL A 118 7.49 -5.57 -1.06
N PHE A 119 6.65 -4.84 -1.80
CA PHE A 119 6.75 -3.40 -1.91
C PHE A 119 6.59 -2.71 -0.55
N CYS A 120 5.57 -3.08 0.23
CA CYS A 120 5.33 -2.52 1.56
C CYS A 120 6.49 -2.84 2.53
N ARG A 121 7.03 -4.07 2.51
CA ARG A 121 8.21 -4.43 3.30
C ARG A 121 9.41 -3.55 2.93
N LYS A 122 9.71 -3.42 1.63
CA LYS A 122 10.79 -2.54 1.16
C LYS A 122 10.58 -1.08 1.57
N ALA A 123 9.35 -0.58 1.50
CA ALA A 123 9.02 0.76 1.97
C ALA A 123 9.36 0.94 3.46
N ARG A 124 8.97 -0.01 4.30
CA ARG A 124 9.28 0.02 5.73
C ARG A 124 10.78 -0.10 6.02
N GLU A 125 11.50 -0.97 5.33
CA GLU A 125 12.96 -1.10 5.42
C GLU A 125 13.70 0.18 4.98
N ALA A 126 13.07 0.97 4.10
CA ALA A 126 13.53 2.30 3.72
C ALA A 126 13.13 3.41 4.72
N GLY A 127 12.50 3.05 5.85
CA GLY A 127 12.10 3.97 6.92
C GLY A 127 10.77 4.68 6.69
N LEU A 128 9.94 4.19 5.77
CA LEU A 128 8.61 4.75 5.52
C LEU A 128 7.58 4.15 6.48
N GLU A 129 6.65 4.98 6.93
CA GLU A 129 5.43 4.56 7.59
C GLU A 129 4.30 4.45 6.57
N ILE A 130 3.46 3.42 6.69
CA ILE A 130 2.33 3.18 5.79
C ILE A 130 1.05 3.48 6.56
N TRP A 131 0.25 4.40 6.06
CA TRP A 131 -0.95 4.88 6.72
C TRP A 131 -2.20 4.60 5.88
N VAL A 132 -3.33 4.33 6.53
CA VAL A 132 -4.63 4.18 5.87
C VAL A 132 -5.69 4.98 6.61
N ASN A 133 -6.63 5.56 5.87
CA ASN A 133 -7.84 6.10 6.46
C ASN A 133 -8.90 4.96 6.53
N PRO A 134 -9.32 4.54 7.74
CA PRO A 134 -10.28 3.44 7.88
C PRO A 134 -11.70 3.80 7.45
N LEU A 135 -11.98 5.08 7.18
CA LEU A 135 -13.29 5.59 6.77
C LEU A 135 -13.49 5.62 5.26
N PHE A 136 -12.43 5.44 4.45
CA PHE A 136 -12.57 5.39 3.00
C PHE A 136 -13.43 4.20 2.59
N GLU A 137 -14.33 4.44 1.65
CA GLU A 137 -15.25 3.43 1.14
C GLU A 137 -14.86 3.02 -0.27
N PHE A 138 -14.56 1.75 -0.43
CA PHE A 138 -14.16 1.17 -1.72
C PHE A 138 -15.16 0.14 -2.21
N THR A 139 -15.20 -0.02 -3.55
CA THR A 139 -15.81 -1.19 -4.19
C THR A 139 -14.75 -2.01 -4.90
N HIS A 140 -14.88 -3.35 -4.85
CA HIS A 140 -14.04 -4.26 -5.61
C HIS A 140 -14.93 -5.36 -6.22
N GLY A 141 -15.14 -5.28 -7.52
CA GLY A 141 -16.17 -6.09 -8.18
C GLY A 141 -17.57 -5.75 -7.64
N LYS A 142 -18.26 -6.74 -7.05
CA LYS A 142 -19.60 -6.56 -6.44
C LYS A 142 -19.59 -6.21 -4.95
N PHE A 143 -18.43 -6.21 -4.32
CA PHE A 143 -18.32 -5.96 -2.89
C PHE A 143 -17.96 -4.50 -2.63
N LYS A 144 -18.56 -3.94 -1.57
CA LYS A 144 -18.38 -2.56 -1.15
C LYS A 144 -18.24 -2.49 0.37
N GLY A 145 -17.35 -1.66 0.89
CA GLY A 145 -17.23 -1.46 2.33
C GLY A 145 -16.09 -0.56 2.75
N LYS A 146 -16.01 -0.35 4.05
CA LYS A 146 -14.97 0.41 4.74
C LYS A 146 -14.19 -0.50 5.69
N LEU A 147 -12.91 -0.23 5.87
CA LEU A 147 -12.09 -0.97 6.81
C LEU A 147 -12.63 -0.87 8.24
N LEU A 148 -13.13 0.31 8.65
CA LEU A 148 -13.67 0.51 9.99
C LEU A 148 -14.82 -0.46 10.31
N ASP A 149 -15.73 -0.70 9.35
CA ASP A 149 -16.85 -1.61 9.54
C ASP A 149 -16.36 -3.06 9.73
N ALA A 150 -15.33 -3.45 8.98
CA ALA A 150 -14.71 -4.77 9.09
C ALA A 150 -14.00 -4.98 10.44
N LEU A 151 -13.40 -3.93 11.00
CA LEU A 151 -12.76 -3.97 12.32
C LEU A 151 -13.80 -4.10 13.44
N SER A 152 -14.93 -3.37 13.32
CA SER A 152 -16.01 -3.36 14.31
C SER A 152 -16.82 -4.67 14.35
N SER A 153 -16.77 -5.46 13.28
CA SER A 153 -17.49 -6.74 13.17
C SER A 153 -16.70 -7.96 13.63
N ARG A 154 -15.44 -7.80 14.04
CA ARG A 154 -14.63 -8.89 14.61
C ARG A 154 -15.00 -9.08 16.08
N PRO A 155 -15.29 -10.34 16.49
CA PRO A 155 -15.61 -10.65 17.90
C PRO A 155 -14.42 -10.43 18.82
#